data_ffc50bbb5392dc715fbe045f332a5c9f
#
_entry.id   ffc50bbb5392dc715fbe045f332a5c9f
#
_cell.length_a   1.000
_cell.length_b   1.000
_cell.length_c   1.000
_cell.angle_alpha   90.00
_cell.angle_beta   90.00
_cell.angle_gamma   90.00
#
_symmetry.space_group_name_H-M   'P 1'
#
loop_
_entity.id
_entity.type
_entity.pdbx_description
1 polymer ?
#
loop_
_entity_poly.entity_id
_entity_poly.type
_entity_poly.pdbx_seq_one_letter_code
_entity_poly.pdbx_strand_id
1 'polypeptide(L)'
;MTFNPDADLSRNTTRRRGRTAAIAGGSGVGVLALLALIAGPLLGIDLSGLVGGAPGGGSEPGGGSAIENCDSGADANANVDCRMAGAQLALDAFWEDNVEGYQAPQLIVVDGATSTQCGTASNAVGPFYCPPEETVYIDPTFFQLMQQQFGASAGNLAQLYIVGHEWGHHIQNLLGAMERYPNNGTGPGSNGVRMELQADCYAGGWLGRATEQTDADGDPYLEKPTEEQIRDALNAASTVGDDHIQEQSGQVNPETWTHGSSEQRQRWFAEGYQNGLDACGQVFTLPADQLDP
;
A
#
# COMPACT_ATOMS: atom_id res chain seq x y z
N MET A 1 -4.61 -13.05 -8.98
CA MET A 1 -4.42 -14.06 -7.93
C MET A 1 -5.69 -14.15 -7.14
N THR A 2 -6.09 -15.32 -6.84
CA THR A 2 -7.21 -15.59 -5.96
C THR A 2 -6.69 -16.30 -4.71
N PHE A 3 -7.41 -16.17 -3.64
CA PHE A 3 -7.17 -17.01 -2.47
C PHE A 3 -7.55 -18.46 -2.78
N ASN A 4 -6.80 -19.40 -2.23
CA ASN A 4 -7.24 -20.79 -2.16
C ASN A 4 -8.57 -20.80 -1.41
N PRO A 5 -9.67 -21.29 -2.01
CA PRO A 5 -11.00 -21.21 -1.39
C PRO A 5 -11.08 -21.90 0.00
N ASP A 6 -10.24 -22.91 0.21
CA ASP A 6 -10.24 -23.73 1.43
C ASP A 6 -9.30 -23.18 2.52
N ALA A 7 -8.50 -22.14 2.22
CA ALA A 7 -7.62 -21.53 3.22
C ALA A 7 -8.39 -20.98 4.42
N ASP A 8 -7.91 -21.28 5.64
CA ASP A 8 -8.48 -20.79 6.90
C ASP A 8 -8.06 -19.34 7.17
N LEU A 9 -9.02 -18.42 7.15
CA LEU A 9 -8.83 -17.01 7.47
C LEU A 9 -9.40 -16.59 8.82
N SER A 10 -9.89 -17.53 9.62
CA SER A 10 -10.58 -17.28 10.90
C SER A 10 -9.70 -16.59 11.96
N ARG A 11 -8.37 -16.66 11.80
CA ARG A 11 -7.40 -16.04 12.71
C ARG A 11 -7.04 -14.61 12.37
N ASN A 12 -7.66 -14.02 11.34
CA ASN A 12 -7.36 -12.63 10.98
C ASN A 12 -7.62 -11.67 12.15
N THR A 13 -6.79 -10.64 12.25
CA THR A 13 -6.90 -9.59 13.27
C THR A 13 -7.29 -8.23 12.65
N THR A 14 -7.63 -8.23 11.37
CA THR A 14 -8.06 -7.04 10.62
C THR A 14 -9.29 -6.41 11.28
N ARG A 15 -9.28 -5.10 11.39
CA ARG A 15 -10.37 -4.33 12.01
C ARG A 15 -10.98 -3.34 11.04
N ARG A 16 -12.25 -3.06 11.25
CA ARG A 16 -12.96 -1.98 10.56
C ARG A 16 -13.12 -0.79 11.48
N ARG A 17 -12.77 0.40 10.98
CA ARG A 17 -12.98 1.67 11.67
C ARG A 17 -13.87 2.57 10.82
N GLY A 18 -15.08 2.85 11.31
CA GLY A 18 -16.01 3.77 10.68
C GLY A 18 -15.69 5.24 10.97
N ARG A 19 -16.47 6.14 10.39
CA ARG A 19 -16.34 7.59 10.59
C ARG A 19 -16.30 7.93 12.08
N THR A 20 -15.23 8.55 12.50
CA THR A 20 -15.23 9.26 13.78
C THR A 20 -16.09 10.52 13.65
N ALA A 21 -17.06 10.72 14.56
CA ALA A 21 -18.08 11.76 14.52
C ALA A 21 -17.57 13.23 14.61
N ALA A 22 -16.27 13.45 14.40
CA ALA A 22 -15.60 14.75 14.58
C ALA A 22 -15.42 15.57 13.28
N ILE A 23 -15.91 15.12 12.13
CA ILE A 23 -15.84 15.90 10.87
C ILE A 23 -17.25 16.31 10.45
N ALA A 24 -17.88 17.17 11.26
CA ALA A 24 -19.02 17.94 10.83
C ALA A 24 -18.52 19.23 10.13
N GLY A 25 -18.37 19.18 8.80
CA GLY A 25 -18.09 20.38 8.02
C GLY A 25 -17.40 20.12 6.71
N GLY A 26 -18.16 20.02 5.60
CA GLY A 26 -17.62 20.22 4.26
C GLY A 26 -17.86 19.08 3.28
N SER A 27 -19.11 18.96 2.84
CA SER A 27 -19.40 18.27 1.58
C SER A 27 -18.74 19.02 0.42
N GLY A 28 -17.78 18.39 -0.27
CA GLY A 28 -17.30 18.88 -1.56
C GLY A 28 -15.79 18.85 -1.83
N VAL A 29 -14.96 18.15 -1.08
CA VAL A 29 -13.49 18.22 -1.25
C VAL A 29 -12.85 16.90 -1.74
N GLY A 30 -13.61 15.87 -2.09
CA GLY A 30 -13.08 14.52 -2.30
C GLY A 30 -12.06 14.37 -3.45
N VAL A 31 -12.30 14.97 -4.60
CA VAL A 31 -11.47 14.77 -5.81
C VAL A 31 -10.27 15.73 -5.88
N LEU A 32 -10.46 16.94 -5.36
CA LEU A 32 -9.40 17.95 -5.36
C LEU A 32 -8.33 17.69 -4.29
N ALA A 33 -8.63 16.91 -3.26
CA ALA A 33 -7.69 16.63 -2.17
C ALA A 33 -6.60 15.64 -2.58
N LEU A 34 -6.93 14.59 -3.36
CA LEU A 34 -5.94 13.64 -3.86
C LEU A 34 -4.99 14.34 -4.85
N LEU A 35 -5.56 15.11 -5.79
CA LEU A 35 -4.78 15.93 -6.72
C LEU A 35 -3.99 17.03 -6.00
N ALA A 36 -4.50 17.55 -4.90
CA ALA A 36 -3.83 18.59 -4.12
C ALA A 36 -2.68 18.04 -3.25
N LEU A 37 -2.80 16.83 -2.72
CA LEU A 37 -1.72 16.16 -1.98
C LEU A 37 -0.58 15.74 -2.91
N ILE A 38 -0.91 15.31 -4.11
CA ILE A 38 0.07 14.87 -5.12
C ILE A 38 0.60 16.07 -5.91
N ALA A 39 -0.24 17.06 -6.23
CA ALA A 39 0.14 18.25 -6.98
C ALA A 39 0.46 19.49 -6.13
N GLY A 40 0.17 19.47 -4.83
CA GLY A 40 0.45 20.58 -3.92
C GLY A 40 1.92 21.01 -3.91
N PRO A 41 2.87 20.10 -3.81
CA PRO A 41 4.30 20.40 -3.94
C PRO A 41 4.68 20.98 -5.32
N LEU A 42 3.99 20.54 -6.38
CA LEU A 42 4.19 21.00 -7.78
C LEU A 42 3.78 22.45 -7.99
N LEU A 43 2.80 22.94 -7.26
CA LEU A 43 2.25 24.28 -7.39
C LEU A 43 2.81 25.26 -6.36
N GLY A 44 3.74 24.80 -5.51
CA GLY A 44 4.30 25.63 -4.43
C GLY A 44 3.27 26.03 -3.38
N ILE A 45 2.15 25.30 -3.31
CA ILE A 45 1.07 25.54 -2.35
C ILE A 45 1.28 24.59 -1.18
N ASP A 46 1.72 25.12 -0.05
CA ASP A 46 1.78 24.37 1.20
C ASP A 46 0.35 24.14 1.73
N LEU A 47 -0.17 22.94 1.43
CA LEU A 47 -1.49 22.49 1.88
C LEU A 47 -1.45 21.75 3.21
N SER A 48 -0.28 21.66 3.86
CA SER A 48 -0.14 21.06 5.19
C SER A 48 -1.07 21.71 6.23
N GLY A 49 -1.40 22.99 6.04
CA GLY A 49 -2.38 23.70 6.87
C GLY A 49 -3.86 23.30 6.64
N LEU A 50 -4.20 22.72 5.50
CA LEU A 50 -5.59 22.27 5.22
C LEU A 50 -5.86 20.86 5.78
N VAL A 51 -4.81 20.07 5.97
CA VAL A 51 -4.86 18.72 6.56
C VAL A 51 -4.65 18.80 8.09
N GLY A 52 -4.03 19.89 8.57
CA GLY A 52 -3.57 20.04 9.95
C GLY A 52 -4.50 20.81 10.89
N GLY A 53 -5.81 20.68 10.79
CA GLY A 53 -6.71 21.52 11.57
C GLY A 53 -7.78 20.82 12.40
N ALA A 54 -7.43 19.96 13.36
CA ALA A 54 -8.21 19.79 14.59
C ALA A 54 -7.33 19.22 15.71
N PRO A 55 -7.32 19.83 16.94
CA PRO A 55 -6.59 19.27 18.05
C PRO A 55 -7.31 18.07 18.63
N GLY A 56 -6.67 16.93 18.64
CA GLY A 56 -6.67 15.90 19.66
C GLY A 56 -7.99 15.33 20.16
N GLY A 57 -8.45 14.30 19.48
CA GLY A 57 -9.05 13.18 20.18
C GLY A 57 -8.15 11.99 19.88
N GLY A 58 -7.28 11.63 20.80
CA GLY A 58 -6.43 10.45 20.64
C GLY A 58 -7.31 9.23 20.47
N SER A 59 -7.41 8.75 19.23
CA SER A 59 -7.93 7.41 18.98
C SER A 59 -6.88 6.44 19.49
N GLU A 60 -7.24 5.59 20.43
CA GLU A 60 -6.32 4.53 20.87
C GLU A 60 -5.87 3.69 19.64
N PRO A 61 -4.57 3.37 19.53
CA PRO A 61 -4.09 2.40 18.55
C PRO A 61 -4.92 1.12 18.67
N GLY A 62 -5.42 0.60 17.54
CA GLY A 62 -6.20 -0.63 17.53
C GLY A 62 -7.72 -0.49 17.77
N GLY A 63 -8.26 0.71 17.89
CA GLY A 63 -9.72 0.92 17.95
C GLY A 63 -10.42 0.54 16.64
N GLY A 64 -11.53 -0.21 16.74
CA GLY A 64 -12.34 -0.68 15.61
C GLY A 64 -13.03 -2.01 15.96
N SER A 65 -14.03 -2.40 15.14
CA SER A 65 -14.66 -3.72 15.25
C SER A 65 -13.89 -4.75 14.41
N ALA A 66 -13.84 -6.01 14.88
CA ALA A 66 -13.34 -7.10 14.05
C ALA A 66 -14.16 -7.20 12.75
N ILE A 67 -13.51 -7.64 11.68
CA ILE A 67 -14.21 -7.98 10.44
C ILE A 67 -14.82 -9.37 10.66
N GLU A 68 -16.13 -9.48 10.51
CA GLU A 68 -16.89 -10.71 10.71
C GLU A 68 -17.15 -11.42 9.37
N ASN A 69 -17.38 -12.73 9.42
CA ASN A 69 -17.71 -13.58 8.28
C ASN A 69 -16.61 -13.60 7.19
N CYS A 70 -15.37 -13.63 7.60
CA CYS A 70 -14.19 -13.74 6.75
C CYS A 70 -13.36 -14.95 7.22
N ASP A 71 -13.95 -16.13 7.16
CA ASP A 71 -13.38 -17.35 7.74
C ASP A 71 -12.63 -18.20 6.70
N SER A 72 -12.82 -17.93 5.41
CA SER A 72 -12.26 -18.75 4.32
C SER A 72 -11.70 -17.92 3.16
N GLY A 73 -10.81 -18.53 2.39
CA GLY A 73 -10.34 -17.93 1.13
C GLY A 73 -11.47 -17.72 0.11
N ALA A 74 -12.56 -18.51 0.17
CA ALA A 74 -13.75 -18.26 -0.62
C ALA A 74 -14.39 -16.90 -0.27
N ASP A 75 -14.44 -16.53 1.01
CA ASP A 75 -14.93 -15.23 1.46
C ASP A 75 -14.03 -14.10 0.96
N ALA A 76 -12.71 -14.28 1.00
CA ALA A 76 -11.74 -13.31 0.47
C ALA A 76 -11.85 -13.13 -1.04
N ASN A 77 -12.22 -14.16 -1.79
CA ASN A 77 -12.49 -14.07 -3.22
C ASN A 77 -13.76 -13.27 -3.52
N ALA A 78 -14.78 -13.37 -2.68
CA ALA A 78 -16.10 -12.75 -2.86
C ALA A 78 -16.19 -11.32 -2.30
N ASN A 79 -15.46 -11.00 -1.22
CA ASN A 79 -15.59 -9.75 -0.46
C ASN A 79 -14.24 -9.06 -0.31
N VAL A 80 -14.20 -7.75 -0.60
CA VAL A 80 -12.95 -6.98 -0.53
C VAL A 80 -12.41 -6.84 0.88
N ASP A 81 -13.26 -6.73 1.90
CA ASP A 81 -12.79 -6.64 3.29
C ASP A 81 -12.18 -7.96 3.76
N CYS A 82 -12.82 -9.07 3.40
CA CYS A 82 -12.27 -10.40 3.66
C CYS A 82 -10.97 -10.63 2.87
N ARG A 83 -10.85 -10.02 1.68
CA ARG A 83 -9.60 -10.03 0.92
C ARG A 83 -8.49 -9.29 1.66
N MET A 84 -8.77 -8.17 2.31
CA MET A 84 -7.81 -7.48 3.16
C MET A 84 -7.40 -8.35 4.36
N ALA A 85 -8.36 -9.01 5.00
CA ALA A 85 -8.09 -9.93 6.10
C ALA A 85 -7.22 -11.13 5.67
N GLY A 86 -7.50 -11.72 4.52
CA GLY A 86 -6.67 -12.79 3.95
C GLY A 86 -5.28 -12.31 3.55
N ALA A 87 -5.18 -11.10 2.98
CA ALA A 87 -3.88 -10.50 2.65
C ALA A 87 -3.01 -10.30 3.89
N GLN A 88 -3.60 -9.84 5.01
CA GLN A 88 -2.90 -9.74 6.30
C GLN A 88 -2.26 -11.08 6.70
N LEU A 89 -3.05 -12.15 6.74
CA LEU A 89 -2.54 -13.47 7.16
C LEU A 89 -1.42 -13.98 6.26
N ALA A 90 -1.59 -13.85 4.94
CA ALA A 90 -0.57 -14.27 3.97
C ALA A 90 0.71 -13.44 4.06
N LEU A 91 0.60 -12.14 4.31
CA LEU A 91 1.74 -11.24 4.51
C LEU A 91 2.43 -11.51 5.84
N ASP A 92 1.68 -11.69 6.92
CA ASP A 92 2.25 -12.02 8.23
C ASP A 92 3.03 -13.33 8.18
N ALA A 93 2.46 -14.39 7.58
CA ALA A 93 3.15 -15.66 7.40
C ALA A 93 4.44 -15.51 6.58
N PHE A 94 4.40 -14.75 5.49
CA PHE A 94 5.59 -14.51 4.67
C PHE A 94 6.69 -13.76 5.43
N TRP A 95 6.35 -12.69 6.13
CA TRP A 95 7.34 -11.86 6.79
C TRP A 95 7.86 -12.45 8.09
N GLU A 96 7.06 -13.28 8.79
CA GLU A 96 7.52 -14.06 9.94
C GLU A 96 8.67 -15.01 9.55
N ASP A 97 8.62 -15.60 8.36
CA ASP A 97 9.67 -16.47 7.84
C ASP A 97 10.90 -15.71 7.30
N ASN A 98 10.76 -14.42 6.93
CA ASN A 98 11.80 -13.67 6.23
C ASN A 98 12.45 -12.54 7.04
N VAL A 99 11.88 -12.16 8.19
CA VAL A 99 12.40 -11.07 9.04
C VAL A 99 12.54 -11.56 10.47
N GLU A 100 13.78 -11.62 10.96
CA GLU A 100 14.06 -11.98 12.36
C GLU A 100 13.43 -10.95 13.31
N GLY A 101 12.61 -11.43 14.24
CA GLY A 101 11.92 -10.58 15.20
C GLY A 101 10.75 -9.79 14.60
N TYR A 102 10.19 -10.28 13.50
CA TYR A 102 9.01 -9.70 12.88
C TYR A 102 7.90 -9.44 13.90
N GLN A 103 7.29 -8.28 13.80
CA GLN A 103 6.09 -7.90 14.53
C GLN A 103 5.06 -7.45 13.50
N ALA A 104 3.90 -8.08 13.49
CA ALA A 104 2.85 -7.77 12.53
C ALA A 104 2.29 -6.35 12.75
N PRO A 105 2.10 -5.55 11.69
CA PRO A 105 1.37 -4.30 11.80
C PRO A 105 -0.12 -4.58 12.01
N GLN A 106 -0.86 -3.58 12.44
CA GLN A 106 -2.31 -3.65 12.37
C GLN A 106 -2.79 -3.31 10.96
N LEU A 107 -3.86 -3.95 10.51
CA LEU A 107 -4.59 -3.55 9.31
C LEU A 107 -5.97 -3.02 9.67
N ILE A 108 -6.22 -1.76 9.30
CA ILE A 108 -7.50 -1.10 9.53
C ILE A 108 -8.19 -0.82 8.20
N VAL A 109 -9.31 -1.48 7.98
CA VAL A 109 -10.24 -1.15 6.91
C VAL A 109 -11.05 0.07 7.33
N VAL A 110 -10.89 1.17 6.58
CA VAL A 110 -11.55 2.44 6.85
C VAL A 110 -12.88 2.50 6.11
N ASP A 111 -13.93 2.91 6.80
CA ASP A 111 -15.24 3.19 6.22
C ASP A 111 -15.48 4.71 6.24
N GLY A 112 -15.16 5.36 5.13
CA GLY A 112 -15.25 6.80 4.94
C GLY A 112 -14.01 7.56 5.36
N ALA A 113 -13.91 8.01 6.62
CA ALA A 113 -12.73 8.74 7.08
C ALA A 113 -12.47 8.52 8.57
N THR A 114 -11.19 8.38 8.95
CA THR A 114 -10.77 8.28 10.34
C THR A 114 -9.50 9.09 10.59
N SER A 115 -9.36 9.64 11.81
CA SER A 115 -8.12 10.33 12.19
C SER A 115 -7.06 9.34 12.67
N THR A 116 -5.81 9.59 12.28
CA THR A 116 -4.62 8.84 12.68
C THR A 116 -3.52 9.81 13.14
N GLN A 117 -2.42 9.30 13.69
CA GLN A 117 -1.27 10.14 13.99
C GLN A 117 -0.56 10.68 12.73
N CYS A 118 -0.77 10.02 11.59
CA CYS A 118 -0.21 10.43 10.29
C CYS A 118 -1.17 11.31 9.47
N GLY A 119 -2.32 11.70 10.02
CA GLY A 119 -3.33 12.50 9.33
C GLY A 119 -4.67 11.76 9.20
N THR A 120 -5.45 12.12 8.20
CA THR A 120 -6.77 11.52 7.96
C THR A 120 -6.66 10.35 6.97
N ALA A 121 -7.05 9.16 7.38
CA ALA A 121 -7.22 8.01 6.49
C ALA A 121 -8.60 8.07 5.81
N SER A 122 -8.63 8.01 4.49
CA SER A 122 -9.84 7.98 3.65
C SER A 122 -9.49 7.52 2.24
N ASN A 123 -10.49 7.21 1.43
CA ASN A 123 -10.27 6.86 0.02
C ASN A 123 -9.66 8.00 -0.82
N ALA A 124 -9.81 9.26 -0.39
CA ALA A 124 -9.22 10.40 -1.09
C ALA A 124 -7.72 10.54 -0.86
N VAL A 125 -7.21 10.00 0.23
CA VAL A 125 -5.76 9.96 0.55
C VAL A 125 -5.11 8.73 -0.06
N GLY A 126 -5.86 7.64 -0.18
CA GLY A 126 -5.36 6.32 -0.55
C GLY A 126 -4.91 5.51 0.66
N PRO A 127 -4.50 4.26 0.44
CA PRO A 127 -3.86 3.43 1.45
C PRO A 127 -2.55 4.05 1.93
N PHE A 128 -2.16 3.82 3.17
CA PHE A 128 -0.85 4.18 3.68
C PHE A 128 -0.50 3.42 4.97
N TYR A 129 0.78 3.23 5.18
CA TYR A 129 1.34 2.79 6.46
C TYR A 129 1.63 4.00 7.36
N CYS A 130 1.26 3.93 8.63
CA CYS A 130 1.53 4.96 9.64
C CYS A 130 2.57 4.45 10.65
N PRO A 131 3.86 4.86 10.56
CA PRO A 131 4.92 4.33 11.41
C PRO A 131 4.69 4.50 12.91
N PRO A 132 4.22 5.66 13.43
CA PRO A 132 3.99 5.81 14.88
C PRO A 132 2.90 4.90 15.45
N GLU A 133 2.01 4.39 14.60
CA GLU A 133 0.91 3.49 14.99
C GLU A 133 1.16 2.04 14.57
N GLU A 134 2.24 1.80 13.81
CA GLU A 134 2.54 0.49 13.19
C GLU A 134 1.30 -0.10 12.51
N THR A 135 0.58 0.73 11.76
CA THR A 135 -0.75 0.42 11.24
C THR A 135 -0.85 0.77 9.75
N VAL A 136 -1.36 -0.17 8.97
CA VAL A 136 -1.77 0.03 7.58
C VAL A 136 -3.24 0.44 7.57
N TYR A 137 -3.55 1.54 6.91
CA TYR A 137 -4.90 2.06 6.73
C TYR A 137 -5.31 1.93 5.27
N ILE A 138 -6.49 1.35 5.02
CA ILE A 138 -7.00 1.18 3.67
C ILE A 138 -8.52 1.38 3.65
N ASP A 139 -9.01 2.27 2.78
CA ASP A 139 -10.41 2.35 2.40
C ASP A 139 -10.60 1.59 1.10
N PRO A 140 -11.32 0.45 1.07
CA PRO A 140 -11.44 -0.37 -0.13
C PRO A 140 -12.14 0.34 -1.31
N THR A 141 -12.87 1.42 -1.04
CA THR A 141 -13.47 2.23 -2.12
C THR A 141 -12.42 2.97 -2.94
N PHE A 142 -11.20 3.08 -2.45
CA PHE A 142 -10.04 3.59 -3.19
C PHE A 142 -9.78 2.79 -4.47
N PHE A 143 -9.93 1.46 -4.46
CA PHE A 143 -9.71 0.64 -5.65
C PHE A 143 -10.66 1.01 -6.80
N GLN A 144 -11.92 1.34 -6.47
CA GLN A 144 -12.89 1.81 -7.48
C GLN A 144 -12.52 3.21 -7.99
N LEU A 145 -12.05 4.08 -7.10
CA LEU A 145 -11.62 5.43 -7.44
C LEU A 145 -10.40 5.36 -8.39
N MET A 146 -9.41 4.52 -8.11
CA MET A 146 -8.25 4.30 -8.96
C MET A 146 -8.65 3.81 -10.36
N GLN A 147 -9.58 2.88 -10.44
CA GLN A 147 -10.10 2.41 -11.73
C GLN A 147 -10.79 3.53 -12.51
N GLN A 148 -11.63 4.31 -11.86
CA GLN A 148 -12.43 5.34 -12.51
C GLN A 148 -11.62 6.56 -12.95
N GLN A 149 -10.64 6.97 -12.17
CA GLN A 149 -9.87 8.18 -12.41
C GLN A 149 -8.57 7.95 -13.17
N PHE A 150 -7.88 6.85 -12.87
CA PHE A 150 -6.56 6.60 -13.42
C PHE A 150 -6.51 5.40 -14.38
N GLY A 151 -7.63 4.71 -14.60
CA GLY A 151 -7.68 3.52 -15.46
C GLY A 151 -6.91 2.32 -14.90
N ALA A 152 -6.60 2.34 -13.60
CA ALA A 152 -5.92 1.23 -12.94
C ALA A 152 -6.74 -0.05 -13.00
N SER A 153 -6.08 -1.20 -13.07
CA SER A 153 -6.76 -2.47 -12.83
C SER A 153 -7.28 -2.52 -11.39
N ALA A 154 -8.53 -2.92 -11.21
CA ALA A 154 -9.13 -3.22 -9.91
C ALA A 154 -9.16 -4.74 -9.63
N GLY A 155 -8.38 -5.53 -10.36
CA GLY A 155 -8.25 -6.97 -10.18
C GLY A 155 -7.75 -7.34 -8.79
N ASN A 156 -8.03 -8.59 -8.36
CA ASN A 156 -7.66 -9.02 -7.02
C ASN A 156 -6.15 -8.89 -6.74
N LEU A 157 -5.31 -9.22 -7.73
CA LEU A 157 -3.86 -9.12 -7.55
C LEU A 157 -3.37 -7.67 -7.48
N ALA A 158 -4.00 -6.74 -8.21
CA ALA A 158 -3.71 -5.31 -8.11
C ALA A 158 -4.00 -4.79 -6.70
N GLN A 159 -5.10 -5.24 -6.08
CA GLN A 159 -5.43 -4.90 -4.69
C GLN A 159 -4.41 -5.49 -3.71
N LEU A 160 -4.01 -6.76 -3.89
CA LEU A 160 -3.00 -7.41 -3.07
C LEU A 160 -1.62 -6.75 -3.20
N TYR A 161 -1.24 -6.32 -4.41
CA TYR A 161 -0.02 -5.54 -4.62
C TYR A 161 0.00 -4.27 -3.74
N ILE A 162 -1.09 -3.51 -3.74
CA ILE A 162 -1.17 -2.27 -2.95
C ILE A 162 -1.03 -2.57 -1.44
N VAL A 163 -1.73 -3.59 -0.93
CA VAL A 163 -1.58 -3.99 0.49
C VAL A 163 -0.16 -4.45 0.79
N GLY A 164 0.45 -5.24 -0.10
CA GLY A 164 1.84 -5.70 0.03
C GLY A 164 2.85 -4.55 0.00
N HIS A 165 2.58 -3.49 -0.77
CA HIS A 165 3.39 -2.28 -0.80
C HIS A 165 3.36 -1.56 0.56
N GLU A 166 2.18 -1.35 1.15
CA GLU A 166 2.06 -0.74 2.47
C GLU A 166 2.73 -1.59 3.57
N TRP A 167 2.65 -2.93 3.44
CA TRP A 167 3.43 -3.83 4.29
C TRP A 167 4.94 -3.64 4.10
N GLY A 168 5.38 -3.39 2.87
CA GLY A 168 6.77 -3.04 2.56
C GLY A 168 7.27 -1.85 3.37
N HIS A 169 6.46 -0.80 3.54
CA HIS A 169 6.79 0.34 4.40
C HIS A 169 6.89 -0.04 5.87
N HIS A 170 6.06 -0.97 6.34
CA HIS A 170 6.21 -1.51 7.69
C HIS A 170 7.54 -2.24 7.86
N ILE A 171 7.92 -3.08 6.90
CA ILE A 171 9.22 -3.78 6.93
C ILE A 171 10.39 -2.79 6.90
N GLN A 172 10.31 -1.73 6.12
CA GLN A 172 11.31 -0.65 6.11
C GLN A 172 11.46 0.00 7.48
N ASN A 173 10.35 0.21 8.18
CA ASN A 173 10.34 0.74 9.54
C ASN A 173 11.03 -0.23 10.50
N LEU A 174 10.64 -1.52 10.51
CA LEU A 174 11.24 -2.55 11.36
C LEU A 174 12.75 -2.72 11.13
N LEU A 175 13.18 -2.66 9.87
CA LEU A 175 14.59 -2.80 9.49
C LEU A 175 15.41 -1.49 9.65
N GLY A 176 14.77 -0.40 10.09
CA GLY A 176 15.42 0.90 10.27
C GLY A 176 15.87 1.56 8.96
N ALA A 177 15.23 1.20 7.82
CA ALA A 177 15.58 1.79 6.53
C ALA A 177 15.21 3.27 6.48
N MET A 178 14.08 3.66 7.08
CA MET A 178 13.62 5.06 7.12
C MET A 178 14.58 5.97 7.88
N GLU A 179 15.23 5.45 8.94
CA GLU A 179 16.25 6.20 9.69
C GLU A 179 17.59 6.24 8.96
N ARG A 180 17.95 5.13 8.29
CA ARG A 180 19.22 5.00 7.55
C ARG A 180 19.25 5.85 6.29
N TYR A 181 18.12 6.03 5.64
CA TYR A 181 17.97 6.76 4.39
C TYR A 181 16.91 7.86 4.54
N PRO A 182 17.19 8.90 5.37
CA PRO A 182 16.25 9.97 5.60
C PRO A 182 15.93 10.72 4.31
N ASN A 183 14.78 11.41 4.29
CA ASN A 183 14.37 12.21 3.15
C ASN A 183 15.47 13.23 2.77
N ASN A 184 15.89 13.19 1.52
CA ASN A 184 16.93 14.05 0.94
C ASN A 184 16.40 14.94 -0.20
N GLY A 185 15.07 15.15 -0.27
CA GLY A 185 14.39 15.92 -1.30
C GLY A 185 13.54 15.07 -2.23
N THR A 186 13.28 15.59 -3.42
CA THR A 186 12.48 14.97 -4.47
C THR A 186 13.32 14.60 -5.69
N GLY A 187 12.73 13.90 -6.65
CA GLY A 187 13.38 13.51 -7.89
C GLY A 187 13.61 12.02 -8.02
N PRO A 188 13.89 11.50 -9.22
CA PRO A 188 13.87 10.08 -9.56
C PRO A 188 14.90 9.23 -8.80
N GLY A 189 15.90 9.83 -8.22
CA GLY A 189 16.92 9.16 -7.40
C GLY A 189 16.89 9.52 -5.93
N SER A 190 15.87 10.25 -5.45
CA SER A 190 15.73 10.64 -4.06
C SER A 190 15.52 9.43 -3.14
N ASN A 191 15.84 9.59 -1.85
CA ASN A 191 15.59 8.52 -0.88
C ASN A 191 14.10 8.21 -0.74
N GLY A 192 13.22 9.20 -0.91
CA GLY A 192 11.77 8.98 -0.96
C GLY A 192 11.40 8.00 -2.08
N VAL A 193 11.80 8.30 -3.32
CA VAL A 193 11.57 7.39 -4.45
C VAL A 193 12.17 6.01 -4.20
N ARG A 194 13.39 5.91 -3.66
CA ARG A 194 14.01 4.62 -3.36
C ARG A 194 13.23 3.81 -2.30
N MET A 195 12.61 4.48 -1.31
CA MET A 195 11.71 3.81 -0.35
C MET A 195 10.50 3.21 -1.07
N GLU A 196 9.88 3.95 -1.95
CA GLU A 196 8.73 3.48 -2.74
C GLU A 196 9.09 2.27 -3.61
N LEU A 197 10.21 2.36 -4.34
CA LEU A 197 10.69 1.27 -5.19
C LEU A 197 11.06 0.02 -4.39
N GLN A 198 11.59 0.17 -3.18
CA GLN A 198 11.86 -0.97 -2.30
C GLN A 198 10.55 -1.60 -1.79
N ALA A 199 9.53 -0.78 -1.47
CA ALA A 199 8.21 -1.29 -1.07
C ALA A 199 7.54 -2.06 -2.22
N ASP A 200 7.66 -1.58 -3.47
CA ASP A 200 7.22 -2.30 -4.67
C ASP A 200 7.95 -3.64 -4.83
N CYS A 201 9.27 -3.64 -4.60
CA CYS A 201 10.08 -4.85 -4.66
C CYS A 201 9.66 -5.86 -3.58
N TYR A 202 9.40 -5.43 -2.37
CA TYR A 202 8.91 -6.29 -1.29
C TYR A 202 7.54 -6.88 -1.61
N ALA A 203 6.62 -6.09 -2.16
CA ALA A 203 5.33 -6.59 -2.65
C ALA A 203 5.50 -7.64 -3.75
N GLY A 204 6.43 -7.39 -4.68
CA GLY A 204 6.81 -8.36 -5.72
C GLY A 204 7.38 -9.65 -5.13
N GLY A 205 8.30 -9.54 -4.17
CA GLY A 205 8.94 -10.69 -3.51
C GLY A 205 7.94 -11.58 -2.78
N TRP A 206 6.99 -10.98 -2.08
CA TRP A 206 5.87 -11.70 -1.47
C TRP A 206 5.01 -12.43 -2.52
N LEU A 207 4.54 -11.71 -3.53
CA LEU A 207 3.64 -12.28 -4.56
C LEU A 207 4.33 -13.33 -5.44
N GLY A 208 5.65 -13.23 -5.63
CA GLY A 208 6.44 -14.23 -6.32
C GLY A 208 6.52 -15.58 -5.59
N ARG A 209 6.29 -15.57 -4.28
CA ARG A 209 6.28 -16.75 -3.40
C ARG A 209 4.93 -17.01 -2.74
N ALA A 210 3.89 -16.52 -3.35
CA ALA A 210 2.54 -16.49 -2.79
C ALA A 210 1.96 -17.86 -2.41
N THR A 211 2.43 -18.94 -3.04
CA THR A 211 1.97 -20.31 -2.77
C THR A 211 2.78 -21.01 -1.66
N GLU A 212 3.78 -20.34 -1.10
CA GLU A 212 4.65 -20.91 -0.07
C GLU A 212 4.11 -20.62 1.35
N GLN A 213 3.23 -19.60 1.49
CA GLN A 213 2.61 -19.28 2.76
C GLN A 213 1.34 -20.08 2.95
N THR A 214 1.32 -20.85 4.03
CA THR A 214 0.21 -21.76 4.34
C THR A 214 -0.47 -21.40 5.65
N ASP A 215 -1.73 -21.79 5.78
CA ASP A 215 -2.46 -21.76 7.04
C ASP A 215 -2.01 -22.89 8.00
N ALA A 216 -2.70 -23.04 9.13
CA ALA A 216 -2.36 -24.03 10.14
C ALA A 216 -2.59 -25.49 9.68
N ASP A 217 -3.44 -25.70 8.69
CA ASP A 217 -3.74 -27.01 8.12
C ASP A 217 -2.78 -27.36 6.96
N GLY A 218 -1.95 -26.41 6.54
CA GLY A 218 -0.95 -26.56 5.47
C GLY A 218 -1.49 -26.17 4.09
N ASP A 219 -2.67 -25.60 4.01
CA ASP A 219 -3.25 -25.12 2.77
C ASP A 219 -2.65 -23.74 2.42
N PRO A 220 -2.19 -23.51 1.17
CA PRO A 220 -1.66 -22.22 0.78
C PRO A 220 -2.75 -21.15 0.85
N TYR A 221 -2.42 -19.96 1.39
CA TYR A 221 -3.37 -18.84 1.41
C TYR A 221 -3.75 -18.39 0.00
N LEU A 222 -2.78 -18.39 -0.91
CA LEU A 222 -2.93 -17.85 -2.26
C LEU A 222 -2.62 -18.89 -3.32
N GLU A 223 -3.42 -18.90 -4.39
CA GLU A 223 -3.12 -19.68 -5.60
C GLU A 223 -2.01 -19.01 -6.42
N LYS A 224 -1.34 -19.80 -7.26
CA LYS A 224 -0.33 -19.26 -8.18
C LYS A 224 -0.96 -18.21 -9.11
N PRO A 225 -0.37 -17.00 -9.21
CA PRO A 225 -0.88 -15.96 -10.11
C PRO A 225 -0.85 -16.40 -11.56
N THR A 226 -1.89 -16.03 -12.31
CA THR A 226 -1.87 -16.12 -13.77
C THR A 226 -1.09 -14.94 -14.38
N GLU A 227 -0.65 -15.07 -15.62
CA GLU A 227 0.03 -13.99 -16.35
C GLU A 227 -0.86 -12.73 -16.47
N GLU A 228 -2.17 -12.89 -16.60
CA GLU A 228 -3.12 -11.78 -16.65
C GLU A 228 -3.15 -11.03 -15.32
N GLN A 229 -3.20 -11.75 -14.21
CA GLN A 229 -3.19 -11.17 -12.87
C GLN A 229 -1.86 -10.45 -12.57
N ILE A 230 -0.72 -10.99 -13.03
CA ILE A 230 0.57 -10.31 -12.91
C ILE A 230 0.56 -9.00 -13.71
N ARG A 231 -0.01 -9.00 -14.93
CA ARG A 231 -0.18 -7.76 -15.71
C ARG A 231 -1.07 -6.75 -15.00
N ASP A 232 -2.11 -7.20 -14.29
CA ASP A 232 -2.97 -6.32 -13.47
C ASP A 232 -2.18 -5.63 -12.34
N ALA A 233 -1.32 -6.37 -11.65
CA ALA A 233 -0.47 -5.81 -10.61
C ALA A 233 0.55 -4.81 -11.18
N LEU A 234 1.19 -5.14 -12.29
CA LEU A 234 2.10 -4.24 -13.01
C LEU A 234 1.39 -2.97 -13.51
N ASN A 235 0.14 -3.11 -14.00
CA ASN A 235 -0.68 -1.95 -14.37
C ASN A 235 -0.99 -1.08 -13.15
N ALA A 236 -1.35 -1.66 -12.01
CA ALA A 236 -1.58 -0.89 -10.79
C ALA A 236 -0.31 -0.15 -10.37
N ALA A 237 0.86 -0.79 -10.40
CA ALA A 237 2.14 -0.16 -10.10
C ALA A 237 2.42 1.04 -11.02
N SER A 238 2.15 0.92 -12.33
CA SER A 238 2.36 2.01 -13.27
C SER A 238 1.41 3.18 -13.07
N THR A 239 0.15 2.92 -12.74
CA THR A 239 -0.86 3.99 -12.59
C THR A 239 -0.68 4.85 -11.35
N VAL A 240 0.13 4.41 -10.39
CA VAL A 240 0.50 5.19 -9.21
C VAL A 240 1.91 5.81 -9.34
N GLY A 241 2.54 5.75 -10.52
CA GLY A 241 3.76 6.47 -10.83
C GLY A 241 3.53 7.98 -10.98
N ASP A 242 4.50 8.76 -10.52
CA ASP A 242 4.43 10.24 -10.56
C ASP A 242 4.26 10.78 -11.98
N ASP A 243 4.89 10.16 -12.98
CA ASP A 243 4.76 10.50 -14.40
C ASP A 243 3.33 10.35 -14.90
N HIS A 244 2.69 9.21 -14.61
CA HIS A 244 1.29 8.95 -15.02
C HIS A 244 0.31 9.93 -14.36
N ILE A 245 0.51 10.21 -13.07
CA ILE A 245 -0.33 11.17 -12.33
C ILE A 245 -0.13 12.59 -12.86
N GLN A 246 1.10 12.98 -13.16
CA GLN A 246 1.44 14.30 -13.66
C GLN A 246 0.97 14.53 -15.09
N GLU A 247 0.99 13.52 -15.95
CA GLU A 247 0.46 13.61 -17.32
C GLU A 247 -1.01 14.06 -17.36
N GLN A 248 -1.81 13.68 -16.37
CA GLN A 248 -3.21 14.11 -16.26
C GLN A 248 -3.35 15.62 -16.01
N SER A 249 -2.33 16.24 -15.42
CA SER A 249 -2.24 17.70 -15.25
C SER A 249 -1.58 18.42 -16.43
N GLY A 250 -1.06 17.69 -17.42
CA GLY A 250 -0.49 18.17 -18.66
C GLY A 250 1.00 18.49 -18.63
N GLN A 251 1.71 18.29 -17.53
CA GLN A 251 3.16 18.50 -17.42
C GLN A 251 3.81 17.44 -16.53
N VAL A 252 4.81 16.74 -17.07
CA VAL A 252 5.66 15.83 -16.30
C VAL A 252 6.95 16.55 -15.91
N ASN A 253 7.27 16.57 -14.61
CA ASN A 253 8.50 17.13 -14.07
C ASN A 253 9.19 16.12 -13.13
N PRO A 254 10.18 15.37 -13.61
CA PRO A 254 10.87 14.35 -12.81
C PRO A 254 11.49 14.86 -11.51
N GLU A 255 11.95 16.12 -11.48
CA GLU A 255 12.59 16.71 -10.30
C GLU A 255 11.65 16.83 -9.07
N THR A 256 10.34 16.69 -9.29
CA THR A 256 9.34 16.77 -8.22
C THR A 256 8.80 15.40 -7.79
N TRP A 257 9.32 14.32 -8.35
CA TRP A 257 8.84 12.97 -8.03
C TRP A 257 9.12 12.59 -6.58
N THR A 258 8.16 11.92 -5.99
CA THR A 258 8.18 11.40 -4.62
C THR A 258 7.98 9.89 -4.57
N HIS A 259 7.32 9.30 -5.58
CA HIS A 259 7.01 7.87 -5.69
C HIS A 259 7.77 7.17 -6.82
N GLY A 260 8.36 7.91 -7.74
CA GLY A 260 9.06 7.38 -8.90
C GLY A 260 8.17 7.26 -10.15
N SER A 261 8.79 6.92 -11.28
CA SER A 261 8.07 6.72 -12.53
C SER A 261 7.30 5.42 -12.55
N SER A 262 6.30 5.36 -13.42
CA SER A 262 5.57 4.12 -13.74
C SER A 262 6.52 2.96 -14.08
N GLU A 263 7.56 3.25 -14.85
CA GLU A 263 8.54 2.28 -15.32
C GLU A 263 9.45 1.78 -14.19
N GLN A 264 9.90 2.68 -13.31
CA GLN A 264 10.66 2.34 -12.11
C GLN A 264 9.84 1.40 -11.20
N ARG A 265 8.60 1.77 -10.89
CA ARG A 265 7.72 1.01 -10.01
C ARG A 265 7.45 -0.40 -10.57
N GLN A 266 7.13 -0.52 -11.85
CA GLN A 266 6.93 -1.81 -12.50
C GLN A 266 8.20 -2.68 -12.47
N ARG A 267 9.36 -2.08 -12.75
CA ARG A 267 10.64 -2.77 -12.72
C ARG A 267 10.90 -3.36 -11.33
N TRP A 268 10.82 -2.54 -10.29
CA TRP A 268 11.15 -3.00 -8.95
C TRP A 268 10.18 -4.02 -8.40
N PHE A 269 8.89 -3.91 -8.72
CA PHE A 269 7.95 -5.00 -8.47
C PHE A 269 8.38 -6.30 -9.18
N ALA A 270 8.74 -6.22 -10.47
CA ALA A 270 9.16 -7.38 -11.25
C ALA A 270 10.49 -7.98 -10.72
N GLU A 271 11.44 -7.13 -10.28
CA GLU A 271 12.68 -7.58 -9.64
C GLU A 271 12.39 -8.40 -8.37
N GLY A 272 11.53 -7.91 -7.49
CA GLY A 272 11.11 -8.65 -6.31
C GLY A 272 10.42 -9.96 -6.67
N TYR A 273 9.49 -9.92 -7.62
CA TYR A 273 8.71 -11.08 -8.06
C TYR A 273 9.59 -12.22 -8.63
N GLN A 274 10.61 -11.87 -9.41
CA GLN A 274 11.47 -12.83 -10.10
C GLN A 274 12.66 -13.28 -9.25
N ASN A 275 13.29 -12.34 -8.53
CA ASN A 275 14.56 -12.53 -7.86
C ASN A 275 14.46 -12.59 -6.33
N GLY A 276 13.26 -12.30 -5.77
CA GLY A 276 13.02 -12.35 -4.34
C GLY A 276 13.57 -11.15 -3.57
N LEU A 277 13.58 -11.24 -2.24
CA LEU A 277 13.89 -10.13 -1.34
C LEU A 277 15.34 -9.63 -1.42
N ASP A 278 16.28 -10.49 -1.80
CA ASP A 278 17.70 -10.14 -1.91
C ASP A 278 17.95 -9.03 -2.95
N ALA A 279 17.11 -8.96 -3.98
CA ALA A 279 17.18 -7.90 -4.98
C ALA A 279 16.79 -6.52 -4.42
N CYS A 280 15.87 -6.48 -3.45
CA CYS A 280 15.27 -5.23 -2.96
C CYS A 280 16.25 -4.30 -2.21
N GLY A 281 17.32 -4.86 -1.66
CA GLY A 281 18.39 -4.07 -1.03
C GLY A 281 19.19 -3.21 -2.02
N GLN A 282 19.20 -3.58 -3.30
CA GLN A 282 19.97 -2.90 -4.34
C GLN A 282 19.45 -1.50 -4.65
N VAL A 283 18.18 -1.23 -4.38
CA VAL A 283 17.55 0.08 -4.65
C VAL A 283 18.31 1.25 -4.00
N PHE A 284 18.94 1.04 -2.84
CA PHE A 284 19.71 2.08 -2.15
C PHE A 284 21.18 2.15 -2.55
N THR A 285 21.69 1.16 -3.25
CA THR A 285 23.11 1.06 -3.63
C THR A 285 23.38 1.41 -5.08
N LEU A 286 22.38 1.26 -5.95
CA LEU A 286 22.49 1.62 -7.36
C LEU A 286 22.55 3.14 -7.55
N PRO A 287 23.34 3.63 -8.55
CA PRO A 287 23.23 5.00 -9.05
C PRO A 287 21.81 5.32 -9.50
N ALA A 288 21.42 6.61 -9.44
CA ALA A 288 20.06 7.02 -9.78
C ALA A 288 19.64 6.68 -11.23
N ASP A 289 20.59 6.79 -12.17
CA ASP A 289 20.42 6.45 -13.59
C ASP A 289 20.32 4.93 -13.86
N GLN A 290 20.48 4.10 -12.85
CA GLN A 290 20.32 2.65 -12.91
C GLN A 290 19.06 2.16 -12.17
N LEU A 291 18.24 3.06 -11.65
CA LEU A 291 16.94 2.72 -11.07
C LEU A 291 15.86 2.51 -12.14
N ASP A 292 16.05 3.09 -13.32
CA ASP A 292 15.24 2.85 -14.51
C ASP A 292 15.62 1.52 -15.18
N PRO A 293 14.72 0.90 -15.99
CA PRO A 293 14.99 -0.33 -16.73
C PRO A 293 16.18 -0.19 -17.67
#